data_9630e78d944d299fa4b195756a762af7
#
_entry.id   9630e78d944d299fa4b195756a762af7
#
_cell.length_a   1.000
_cell.length_b   1.000
_cell.length_c   1.000
_cell.angle_alpha   90.00
_cell.angle_beta   90.00
_cell.angle_gamma   90.00
#
_symmetry.space_group_name_H-M   'P 1'
#
loop_
_entity.id
_entity.type
_entity.pdbx_description
1 polymer ?
#
loop_
_entity_poly.entity_id
_entity_poly.type
_entity_poly.pdbx_seq_one_letter_code
_entity_poly.pdbx_strand_id
1 'polypeptide(L)'
;MNQVPSVTKAFGYGIRRIAGALLVLGMAIAIGGCATSDYDPTANWSADRLYADAKDELESGNWAAATKALQKLESRYPFGRYAQQAQLDMAWASYKEGERAEALVAVDRFIRLHPTHERLDYAFYLKGLINFNSREGLIARMAGQDLSERDQQASREAYESFKQVITRFPESRYAEDSLERMKFLVNAMASGEVHIARYYFSRGAYVAAANRAQDVVSVYKQTPAMEEALNLMFISYDKLNLTELRDDTLRVLERTFPNSRFLAAAKRTVAAGQKTQRTASN
;
A
#
# COMPACT_ATOMS: atom_id res chain seq x y z
N MET A 1 -13.95 -73.06 -64.61
CA MET A 1 -13.28 -72.39 -63.49
C MET A 1 -13.84 -71.00 -63.40
N ASN A 2 -14.80 -70.80 -62.51
CA ASN A 2 -15.52 -69.51 -62.35
C ASN A 2 -14.76 -68.60 -61.36
N GLN A 3 -14.42 -67.45 -61.79
CA GLN A 3 -13.90 -66.37 -60.89
C GLN A 3 -15.09 -65.63 -60.27
N VAL A 4 -15.11 -65.59 -58.93
CA VAL A 4 -16.05 -64.82 -58.16
C VAL A 4 -15.47 -63.39 -57.99
N PRO A 5 -16.20 -62.31 -58.36
CA PRO A 5 -15.67 -60.95 -58.15
C PRO A 5 -15.76 -60.55 -56.67
N SER A 6 -14.67 -60.01 -56.12
CA SER A 6 -14.55 -59.61 -54.71
C SER A 6 -15.41 -58.39 -54.38
N VAL A 7 -16.45 -58.56 -53.58
CA VAL A 7 -17.42 -57.57 -53.12
C VAL A 7 -16.78 -56.61 -52.09
N THR A 8 -15.54 -56.84 -51.66
CA THR A 8 -14.88 -56.07 -50.57
C THR A 8 -14.35 -54.68 -50.95
N LYS A 9 -14.16 -54.37 -52.26
CA LYS A 9 -13.67 -53.07 -52.70
C LYS A 9 -14.74 -51.95 -52.76
N ALA A 10 -15.99 -52.28 -52.92
CA ALA A 10 -17.08 -51.30 -53.01
C ALA A 10 -17.51 -50.74 -51.66
N PHE A 11 -17.38 -51.50 -50.57
CA PHE A 11 -17.77 -51.05 -49.22
C PHE A 11 -16.79 -50.01 -48.62
N GLY A 12 -15.52 -50.09 -48.93
CA GLY A 12 -14.49 -49.12 -48.40
C GLY A 12 -14.59 -47.70 -48.95
N TYR A 13 -15.11 -47.57 -50.19
CA TYR A 13 -15.27 -46.24 -50.80
C TYR A 13 -16.45 -45.44 -50.24
N GLY A 14 -17.53 -46.13 -49.86
CA GLY A 14 -18.69 -45.48 -49.23
C GLY A 14 -18.43 -44.94 -47.85
N ILE A 15 -17.73 -45.70 -47.01
CA ILE A 15 -17.40 -45.30 -45.64
C ILE A 15 -16.43 -44.12 -45.59
N ARG A 16 -15.44 -44.07 -46.50
CA ARG A 16 -14.50 -42.94 -46.60
C ARG A 16 -15.16 -41.64 -47.03
N ARG A 17 -16.18 -41.69 -47.93
CA ARG A 17 -16.94 -40.50 -48.37
C ARG A 17 -17.87 -39.99 -47.28
N ILE A 18 -18.50 -40.87 -46.50
CA ILE A 18 -19.37 -40.51 -45.37
C ILE A 18 -18.53 -39.93 -44.23
N ALA A 19 -17.39 -40.53 -43.91
CA ALA A 19 -16.47 -40.01 -42.89
C ALA A 19 -15.91 -38.62 -43.29
N GLY A 20 -15.56 -38.41 -44.56
CA GLY A 20 -15.11 -37.10 -45.07
C GLY A 20 -16.20 -36.02 -45.00
N ALA A 21 -17.45 -36.39 -45.34
CA ALA A 21 -18.60 -35.47 -45.28
C ALA A 21 -18.95 -35.07 -43.82
N LEU A 22 -18.87 -36.02 -42.89
CA LEU A 22 -19.07 -35.73 -41.45
C LEU A 22 -17.97 -34.84 -40.86
N LEU A 23 -16.71 -35.00 -41.32
CA LEU A 23 -15.59 -34.20 -40.87
C LEU A 23 -15.67 -32.75 -41.38
N VAL A 24 -16.12 -32.58 -42.64
CA VAL A 24 -16.37 -31.25 -43.23
C VAL A 24 -17.57 -30.55 -42.58
N LEU A 25 -18.64 -31.30 -42.27
CA LEU A 25 -19.81 -30.78 -41.60
C LEU A 25 -19.49 -30.41 -40.14
N GLY A 26 -18.65 -31.19 -39.43
CA GLY A 26 -18.17 -30.89 -38.09
C GLY A 26 -17.28 -29.63 -38.06
N MET A 27 -16.44 -29.45 -39.10
CA MET A 27 -15.56 -28.27 -39.21
C MET A 27 -16.35 -27.01 -39.57
N ALA A 28 -17.46 -27.12 -40.35
CA ALA A 28 -18.33 -25.99 -40.65
C ALA A 28 -19.12 -25.50 -39.42
N ILE A 29 -19.47 -26.40 -38.48
CA ILE A 29 -20.17 -26.04 -37.23
C ILE A 29 -19.19 -25.37 -36.24
N ALA A 30 -17.92 -25.73 -36.26
CA ALA A 30 -16.90 -25.13 -35.39
C ALA A 30 -16.54 -23.64 -35.77
N ILE A 31 -16.78 -23.24 -37.01
CA ILE A 31 -16.50 -21.86 -37.48
C ILE A 31 -17.69 -20.92 -37.23
N GLY A 32 -18.88 -21.42 -36.98
CA GLY A 32 -20.11 -20.65 -36.76
C GLY A 32 -20.30 -20.14 -35.32
N GLY A 33 -19.37 -20.47 -34.37
CA GLY A 33 -19.57 -20.30 -32.94
C GLY A 33 -19.13 -18.96 -32.31
N CYS A 34 -18.68 -17.96 -33.07
CA CYS A 34 -18.13 -16.72 -32.49
C CYS A 34 -18.79 -15.43 -33.00
N ALA A 35 -20.07 -15.43 -33.27
CA ALA A 35 -20.81 -14.19 -33.56
C ALA A 35 -21.95 -13.99 -32.55
N THR A 36 -21.62 -13.97 -31.24
CA THR A 36 -22.45 -13.25 -30.32
C THR A 36 -22.11 -11.78 -30.51
N SER A 37 -22.90 -11.07 -31.30
CA SER A 37 -22.90 -9.62 -31.24
C SER A 37 -23.36 -9.28 -29.82
N ASP A 38 -22.41 -8.88 -28.93
CA ASP A 38 -22.75 -8.33 -27.63
C ASP A 38 -23.64 -7.09 -27.89
N TYR A 39 -24.94 -7.31 -27.79
CA TYR A 39 -25.90 -6.21 -27.84
C TYR A 39 -25.63 -5.33 -26.61
N ASP A 40 -25.00 -4.19 -26.82
CA ASP A 40 -24.78 -3.24 -25.76
C ASP A 40 -25.99 -2.29 -25.65
N PRO A 41 -26.86 -2.47 -24.63
CA PRO A 41 -28.05 -1.65 -24.44
C PRO A 41 -27.70 -0.17 -24.19
N THR A 42 -26.45 0.13 -23.85
CA THR A 42 -25.97 1.48 -23.57
C THR A 42 -25.30 2.15 -24.79
N ALA A 43 -25.35 1.52 -25.99
CA ALA A 43 -24.62 1.99 -27.18
C ALA A 43 -24.90 3.46 -27.53
N ASN A 44 -26.14 3.89 -27.33
CA ASN A 44 -26.60 5.26 -27.66
C ASN A 44 -26.69 6.19 -26.43
N TRP A 45 -26.10 5.81 -25.29
CA TRP A 45 -26.15 6.66 -24.09
C TRP A 45 -25.13 7.80 -24.20
N SER A 46 -25.54 8.99 -23.75
CA SER A 46 -24.65 10.13 -23.57
C SER A 46 -23.64 9.91 -22.44
N ALA A 47 -22.57 10.69 -22.42
CA ALA A 47 -21.58 10.64 -21.34
C ALA A 47 -22.22 10.89 -19.96
N ASP A 48 -23.15 11.82 -19.90
CA ASP A 48 -23.92 12.15 -18.68
C ASP A 48 -24.69 10.94 -18.17
N ARG A 49 -25.42 10.24 -19.05
CA ARG A 49 -26.20 9.07 -18.68
C ARG A 49 -25.33 7.89 -18.26
N LEU A 50 -24.21 7.64 -18.97
CA LEU A 50 -23.25 6.60 -18.58
C LEU A 50 -22.61 6.89 -17.22
N TYR A 51 -22.33 8.17 -16.97
CA TYR A 51 -21.77 8.57 -15.69
C TYR A 51 -22.79 8.44 -14.55
N ALA A 52 -24.07 8.80 -14.77
CA ALA A 52 -25.14 8.64 -13.80
C ALA A 52 -25.32 7.16 -13.42
N ASP A 53 -25.39 6.27 -14.40
CA ASP A 53 -25.47 4.82 -14.20
C ASP A 53 -24.28 4.29 -13.36
N ALA A 54 -23.07 4.72 -13.70
CA ALA A 54 -21.89 4.36 -12.92
C ALA A 54 -21.94 4.88 -11.47
N LYS A 55 -22.50 6.06 -11.25
CA LYS A 55 -22.68 6.62 -9.91
C LYS A 55 -23.68 5.84 -9.08
N ASP A 56 -24.78 5.39 -9.68
CA ASP A 56 -25.77 4.54 -9.02
C ASP A 56 -25.14 3.21 -8.56
N GLU A 57 -24.27 2.61 -9.40
CA GLU A 57 -23.52 1.41 -9.05
C GLU A 57 -22.49 1.66 -7.92
N LEU A 58 -21.79 2.81 -7.94
CA LEU A 58 -20.87 3.20 -6.86
C LEU A 58 -21.61 3.38 -5.53
N GLU A 59 -22.76 4.04 -5.55
CA GLU A 59 -23.58 4.29 -4.34
C GLU A 59 -24.18 3.00 -3.78
N SER A 60 -24.49 2.04 -4.66
CA SER A 60 -24.98 0.71 -4.29
C SER A 60 -23.87 -0.22 -3.79
N GLY A 61 -22.60 0.19 -3.90
CA GLY A 61 -21.44 -0.64 -3.55
C GLY A 61 -21.10 -1.73 -4.54
N ASN A 62 -21.63 -1.68 -5.76
CA ASN A 62 -21.37 -2.62 -6.86
C ASN A 62 -20.09 -2.23 -7.61
N TRP A 63 -18.94 -2.29 -6.93
CA TRP A 63 -17.66 -1.75 -7.42
C TRP A 63 -17.26 -2.27 -8.80
N ALA A 64 -17.40 -3.58 -9.03
CA ALA A 64 -17.07 -4.19 -10.32
C ALA A 64 -17.99 -3.71 -11.45
N ALA A 65 -19.29 -3.53 -11.20
CA ALA A 65 -20.24 -2.98 -12.17
C ALA A 65 -19.94 -1.50 -12.45
N ALA A 66 -19.68 -0.71 -11.41
CA ALA A 66 -19.27 0.68 -11.51
C ALA A 66 -18.00 0.84 -12.38
N THR A 67 -16.97 0.03 -12.11
CA THR A 67 -15.73 0.05 -12.89
C THR A 67 -15.98 -0.24 -14.37
N LYS A 68 -16.82 -1.23 -14.70
CA LYS A 68 -17.19 -1.52 -16.10
C LYS A 68 -17.93 -0.36 -16.77
N ALA A 69 -18.87 0.27 -16.06
CA ALA A 69 -19.61 1.42 -16.57
C ALA A 69 -18.68 2.62 -16.82
N LEU A 70 -17.76 2.90 -15.90
CA LEU A 70 -16.76 3.96 -16.00
C LEU A 70 -15.76 3.72 -17.14
N GLN A 71 -15.28 2.47 -17.31
CA GLN A 71 -14.43 2.09 -18.44
C GLN A 71 -15.14 2.27 -19.78
N LYS A 72 -16.41 1.91 -19.85
CA LYS A 72 -17.26 2.12 -21.03
C LYS A 72 -17.41 3.61 -21.34
N LEU A 73 -17.62 4.43 -20.32
CA LEU A 73 -17.66 5.89 -20.47
C LEU A 73 -16.32 6.43 -20.98
N GLU A 74 -15.20 6.07 -20.37
CA GLU A 74 -13.87 6.52 -20.79
C GLU A 74 -13.54 6.10 -22.23
N SER A 75 -13.91 4.87 -22.63
CA SER A 75 -13.65 4.37 -23.98
C SER A 75 -14.44 5.10 -25.06
N ARG A 76 -15.68 5.52 -24.76
CA ARG A 76 -16.55 6.23 -25.74
C ARG A 76 -16.37 7.73 -25.72
N TYR A 77 -16.10 8.29 -24.55
CA TYR A 77 -15.96 9.73 -24.31
C TYR A 77 -14.65 10.01 -23.59
N PRO A 78 -13.50 9.81 -24.25
CA PRO A 78 -12.19 9.89 -23.60
C PRO A 78 -11.78 11.30 -23.16
N PHE A 79 -12.56 12.31 -23.56
CA PHE A 79 -12.27 13.71 -23.28
C PHE A 79 -13.41 14.36 -22.49
N GLY A 80 -13.04 15.38 -21.71
CA GLY A 80 -14.00 16.18 -20.95
C GLY A 80 -14.13 15.77 -19.49
N ARG A 81 -14.95 16.51 -18.76
CA ARG A 81 -15.08 16.40 -17.29
C ARG A 81 -15.50 15.01 -16.80
N TYR A 82 -16.36 14.32 -17.53
CA TYR A 82 -16.82 13.00 -17.13
C TYR A 82 -15.75 11.95 -17.27
N ALA A 83 -14.88 12.01 -18.29
CA ALA A 83 -13.74 11.10 -18.41
C ALA A 83 -12.73 11.28 -17.27
N GLN A 84 -12.43 12.53 -16.94
CA GLN A 84 -11.52 12.85 -15.84
C GLN A 84 -12.10 12.38 -14.47
N GLN A 85 -13.38 12.63 -14.26
CA GLN A 85 -14.04 12.15 -13.02
C GLN A 85 -14.12 10.62 -12.98
N ALA A 86 -14.41 9.97 -14.11
CA ALA A 86 -14.45 8.52 -14.22
C ALA A 86 -13.12 7.86 -13.80
N GLN A 87 -11.97 8.46 -14.15
CA GLN A 87 -10.66 7.96 -13.76
C GLN A 87 -10.48 7.96 -12.23
N LEU A 88 -10.94 9.01 -11.55
CA LEU A 88 -10.91 9.07 -10.08
C LEU A 88 -11.90 8.09 -9.44
N ASP A 89 -13.10 7.98 -10.01
CA ASP A 89 -14.12 7.07 -9.50
C ASP A 89 -13.73 5.61 -9.72
N MET A 90 -13.03 5.27 -10.80
CA MET A 90 -12.43 3.94 -11.01
C MET A 90 -11.35 3.63 -9.96
N ALA A 91 -10.47 4.59 -9.68
CA ALA A 91 -9.47 4.40 -8.62
C ALA A 91 -10.13 4.17 -7.25
N TRP A 92 -11.22 4.88 -6.96
CA TRP A 92 -12.01 4.66 -5.75
C TRP A 92 -12.69 3.29 -5.73
N ALA A 93 -13.32 2.88 -6.82
CA ALA A 93 -13.98 1.58 -6.93
C ALA A 93 -12.99 0.43 -6.72
N SER A 94 -11.84 0.45 -7.39
CA SER A 94 -10.77 -0.55 -7.21
C SER A 94 -10.26 -0.58 -5.76
N TYR A 95 -10.10 0.59 -5.11
CA TYR A 95 -9.73 0.66 -3.70
C TYR A 95 -10.77 -0.01 -2.79
N LYS A 96 -12.07 0.23 -3.06
CA LYS A 96 -13.18 -0.36 -2.28
C LYS A 96 -13.34 -1.86 -2.51
N GLU A 97 -12.98 -2.36 -3.68
CA GLU A 97 -12.96 -3.77 -4.04
C GLU A 97 -11.76 -4.52 -3.42
N GLY A 98 -10.76 -3.77 -2.96
CA GLY A 98 -9.53 -4.32 -2.40
C GLY A 98 -8.39 -4.49 -3.42
N GLU A 99 -8.62 -4.09 -4.67
CA GLU A 99 -7.66 -4.13 -5.77
C GLU A 99 -6.68 -2.95 -5.68
N ARG A 100 -5.82 -3.05 -4.66
CA ARG A 100 -4.93 -1.94 -4.28
C ARG A 100 -3.95 -1.53 -5.38
N ALA A 101 -3.41 -2.49 -6.11
CA ALA A 101 -2.43 -2.22 -7.16
C ALA A 101 -3.08 -1.45 -8.32
N GLU A 102 -4.26 -1.85 -8.75
CA GLU A 102 -5.06 -1.21 -9.78
C GLU A 102 -5.47 0.20 -9.37
N ALA A 103 -5.90 0.36 -8.13
CA ALA A 103 -6.26 1.67 -7.57
C ALA A 103 -5.07 2.64 -7.58
N LEU A 104 -3.85 2.18 -7.21
CA LEU A 104 -2.63 2.99 -7.26
C LEU A 104 -2.27 3.38 -8.69
N VAL A 105 -2.32 2.45 -9.63
CA VAL A 105 -2.05 2.73 -11.05
C VAL A 105 -3.02 3.78 -11.60
N ALA A 106 -4.30 3.65 -11.28
CA ALA A 106 -5.35 4.57 -11.74
C ALA A 106 -5.16 5.98 -11.16
N VAL A 107 -4.96 6.12 -9.85
CA VAL A 107 -4.78 7.43 -9.20
C VAL A 107 -3.48 8.09 -9.62
N ASP A 108 -2.39 7.34 -9.78
CA ASP A 108 -1.11 7.89 -10.25
C ASP A 108 -1.18 8.35 -11.71
N ARG A 109 -1.91 7.62 -12.55
CA ARG A 109 -2.19 8.04 -13.93
C ARG A 109 -2.95 9.37 -13.94
N PHE A 110 -3.98 9.50 -13.10
CA PHE A 110 -4.75 10.74 -12.99
C PHE A 110 -3.87 11.92 -12.56
N ILE A 111 -3.07 11.77 -11.51
CA ILE A 111 -2.17 12.83 -11.01
C ILE A 111 -1.18 13.28 -12.08
N ARG A 112 -0.63 12.34 -12.87
CA ARG A 112 0.30 12.66 -13.96
C ARG A 112 -0.35 13.36 -15.14
N LEU A 113 -1.56 12.94 -15.53
CA LEU A 113 -2.24 13.47 -16.71
C LEU A 113 -2.96 14.79 -16.42
N HIS A 114 -3.34 15.04 -15.18
CA HIS A 114 -4.17 16.17 -14.78
C HIS A 114 -3.56 16.97 -13.61
N PRO A 115 -2.33 17.52 -13.75
CA PRO A 115 -1.58 18.13 -12.64
C PRO A 115 -2.19 19.45 -12.12
N THR A 116 -3.17 20.02 -12.82
CA THR A 116 -3.87 21.25 -12.45
C THR A 116 -5.37 21.06 -12.23
N HIS A 117 -5.82 19.82 -12.16
CA HIS A 117 -7.25 19.52 -11.99
C HIS A 117 -7.76 19.99 -10.62
N GLU A 118 -8.99 20.49 -10.56
CA GLU A 118 -9.61 20.99 -9.32
C GLU A 118 -9.72 19.95 -8.19
N ARG A 119 -9.77 18.64 -8.54
CA ARG A 119 -9.84 17.52 -7.60
C ARG A 119 -8.51 16.83 -7.36
N LEU A 120 -7.42 17.52 -7.61
CA LEU A 120 -6.09 16.96 -7.37
C LEU A 120 -5.81 16.72 -5.87
N ASP A 121 -6.42 17.52 -5.01
CA ASP A 121 -6.43 17.32 -3.56
C ASP A 121 -7.03 15.96 -3.18
N TYR A 122 -8.19 15.61 -3.76
CA TYR A 122 -8.81 14.30 -3.57
C TYR A 122 -7.95 13.16 -4.14
N ALA A 123 -7.30 13.36 -5.30
CA ALA A 123 -6.43 12.34 -5.88
C ALA A 123 -5.24 12.00 -4.95
N PHE A 124 -4.57 13.00 -4.38
CA PHE A 124 -3.52 12.77 -3.38
C PHE A 124 -4.06 12.14 -2.10
N TYR A 125 -5.20 12.58 -1.64
CA TYR A 125 -5.85 12.00 -0.47
C TYR A 125 -6.18 10.51 -0.69
N LEU A 126 -6.79 10.17 -1.84
CA LEU A 126 -7.11 8.79 -2.22
C LEU A 126 -5.85 7.93 -2.33
N LYS A 127 -4.76 8.43 -2.95
CA LYS A 127 -3.46 7.75 -2.98
C LYS A 127 -2.94 7.48 -1.56
N GLY A 128 -3.07 8.45 -0.68
CA GLY A 128 -2.77 8.31 0.74
C GLY A 128 -3.59 7.19 1.38
N LEU A 129 -4.92 7.15 1.16
CA LEU A 129 -5.81 6.12 1.71
C LEU A 129 -5.46 4.71 1.21
N ILE A 130 -5.17 4.56 -0.08
CA ILE A 130 -4.79 3.29 -0.70
C ILE A 130 -3.52 2.73 -0.05
N ASN A 131 -2.54 3.58 0.25
CA ASN A 131 -1.29 3.21 0.91
C ASN A 131 -1.41 3.12 2.44
N PHE A 132 -2.46 3.72 3.01
CA PHE A 132 -2.69 3.75 4.45
C PHE A 132 -3.35 2.46 4.93
N ASN A 133 -2.54 1.51 5.36
CA ASN A 133 -3.05 0.25 5.91
C ASN A 133 -3.08 0.29 7.45
N SER A 134 -4.14 0.93 7.99
CA SER A 134 -4.29 1.07 9.45
C SER A 134 -4.64 -0.26 10.16
N ARG A 135 -5.34 -1.17 9.50
CA ARG A 135 -5.80 -2.42 10.10
C ARG A 135 -4.71 -3.47 10.20
N GLU A 136 -4.00 -3.72 9.10
CA GLU A 136 -2.94 -4.73 9.06
C GLU A 136 -1.75 -4.28 9.91
N GLY A 137 -1.36 -3.01 9.86
CA GLY A 137 -0.30 -2.46 10.69
C GLY A 137 -0.60 -2.53 12.20
N LEU A 138 -1.85 -2.31 12.63
CA LEU A 138 -2.25 -2.46 14.02
C LEU A 138 -2.26 -3.93 14.48
N ILE A 139 -2.80 -4.84 13.65
CA ILE A 139 -2.86 -6.26 13.96
C ILE A 139 -1.46 -6.88 14.00
N ALA A 140 -0.60 -6.54 13.03
CA ALA A 140 0.79 -6.99 13.01
C ALA A 140 1.57 -6.52 14.26
N ARG A 141 1.35 -5.28 14.71
CA ARG A 141 1.94 -4.75 15.95
C ARG A 141 1.43 -5.48 17.20
N MET A 142 0.15 -5.78 17.28
CA MET A 142 -0.42 -6.56 18.39
C MET A 142 0.09 -8.00 18.40
N ALA A 143 0.39 -8.56 17.23
CA ALA A 143 0.95 -9.90 17.07
C ALA A 143 2.48 -9.94 17.25
N GLY A 144 3.16 -8.79 17.48
CA GLY A 144 4.62 -8.72 17.61
C GLY A 144 5.36 -9.04 16.30
N GLN A 145 4.66 -8.95 15.16
CA GLN A 145 5.27 -9.18 13.85
C GLN A 145 6.01 -7.92 13.38
N ASP A 146 7.21 -8.11 12.84
CA ASP A 146 7.93 -7.04 12.14
C ASP A 146 7.11 -6.61 10.93
N LEU A 147 6.91 -5.29 10.81
CA LEU A 147 6.38 -4.72 9.57
C LEU A 147 7.33 -5.10 8.44
N SER A 148 6.80 -5.76 7.43
CA SER A 148 7.60 -6.09 6.24
C SER A 148 8.16 -4.81 5.62
N GLU A 149 9.28 -4.91 4.91
CA GLU A 149 9.89 -3.78 4.22
C GLU A 149 8.88 -3.08 3.27
N ARG A 150 7.99 -3.87 2.66
CA ARG A 150 6.88 -3.39 1.83
C ARG A 150 5.89 -2.53 2.61
N ASP A 151 5.57 -2.89 3.85
CA ASP A 151 4.62 -2.13 4.69
C ASP A 151 5.21 -0.81 5.15
N GLN A 152 6.54 -0.78 5.39
CA GLN A 152 7.24 0.48 5.70
C GLN A 152 7.26 1.43 4.50
N GLN A 153 7.46 0.92 3.29
CA GLN A 153 7.40 1.73 2.08
C GLN A 153 6.00 2.29 1.85
N ALA A 154 4.96 1.47 1.96
CA ALA A 154 3.57 1.91 1.84
C ALA A 154 3.23 3.01 2.87
N SER A 155 3.71 2.88 4.10
CA SER A 155 3.53 3.91 5.14
C SER A 155 4.20 5.23 4.78
N ARG A 156 5.39 5.20 4.19
CA ARG A 156 6.08 6.41 3.70
C ARG A 156 5.36 7.04 2.52
N GLU A 157 4.89 6.24 1.58
CA GLU A 157 4.12 6.72 0.42
C GLU A 157 2.77 7.31 0.83
N ALA A 158 2.11 6.73 1.83
CA ALA A 158 0.90 7.30 2.43
C ALA A 158 1.20 8.67 3.07
N TYR A 159 2.26 8.73 3.88
CA TYR A 159 2.69 9.98 4.51
C TYR A 159 2.97 11.08 3.49
N GLU A 160 3.76 10.81 2.45
CA GLU A 160 4.07 11.78 1.41
C GLU A 160 2.83 12.22 0.63
N SER A 161 1.88 11.31 0.39
CA SER A 161 0.62 11.62 -0.29
C SER A 161 -0.25 12.55 0.55
N PHE A 162 -0.44 12.28 1.84
CA PHE A 162 -1.16 13.17 2.76
C PHE A 162 -0.45 14.52 2.94
N LYS A 163 0.88 14.52 2.96
CA LYS A 163 1.68 15.75 3.01
C LYS A 163 1.43 16.64 1.78
N GLN A 164 1.28 16.05 0.56
CA GLN A 164 0.89 16.82 -0.62
C GLN A 164 -0.45 17.52 -0.42
N VAL A 165 -1.44 16.86 0.22
CA VAL A 165 -2.74 17.49 0.51
C VAL A 165 -2.55 18.72 1.40
N ILE A 166 -1.86 18.58 2.53
CA ILE A 166 -1.70 19.65 3.52
C ILE A 166 -0.89 20.83 2.97
N THR A 167 0.17 20.55 2.19
CA THR A 167 1.10 21.60 1.74
C THR A 167 0.60 22.33 0.50
N ARG A 168 -0.06 21.64 -0.42
CA ARG A 168 -0.54 22.23 -1.68
C ARG A 168 -1.99 22.70 -1.61
N PHE A 169 -2.80 22.08 -0.75
CA PHE A 169 -4.24 22.30 -0.65
C PHE A 169 -4.67 22.47 0.81
N PRO A 170 -4.15 23.45 1.55
CA PRO A 170 -4.41 23.61 2.98
C PRO A 170 -5.89 23.85 3.29
N GLU A 171 -6.64 24.44 2.36
CA GLU A 171 -8.09 24.69 2.48
C GLU A 171 -8.95 23.52 2.02
N SER A 172 -8.34 22.40 1.62
CA SER A 172 -9.09 21.22 1.22
C SER A 172 -9.82 20.59 2.41
N ARG A 173 -11.04 20.14 2.17
CA ARG A 173 -11.80 19.36 3.17
C ARG A 173 -11.10 18.08 3.64
N TYR A 174 -10.08 17.65 2.92
CA TYR A 174 -9.27 16.47 3.26
C TYR A 174 -8.02 16.80 4.10
N ALA A 175 -7.71 18.07 4.31
CA ALA A 175 -6.47 18.50 4.96
C ALA A 175 -6.41 18.07 6.43
N GLU A 176 -7.50 18.23 7.18
CA GLU A 176 -7.56 17.86 8.60
C GLU A 176 -7.38 16.34 8.79
N ASP A 177 -8.14 15.51 8.07
CA ASP A 177 -8.01 14.05 8.14
C ASP A 177 -6.62 13.58 7.68
N SER A 178 -6.05 14.23 6.65
CA SER A 178 -4.68 13.96 6.20
C SER A 178 -3.66 14.21 7.29
N LEU A 179 -3.80 15.31 8.04
CA LEU A 179 -2.92 15.65 9.16
C LEU A 179 -2.98 14.59 10.27
N GLU A 180 -4.17 14.15 10.64
CA GLU A 180 -4.34 13.12 11.68
C GLU A 180 -3.74 11.77 11.24
N ARG A 181 -3.92 11.39 9.98
CA ARG A 181 -3.29 10.17 9.43
C ARG A 181 -1.77 10.28 9.37
N MET A 182 -1.24 11.45 9.04
CA MET A 182 0.21 11.68 9.08
C MET A 182 0.77 11.53 10.49
N LYS A 183 0.13 12.10 11.51
CA LYS A 183 0.53 11.92 12.93
C LYS A 183 0.53 10.45 13.31
N PHE A 184 -0.50 9.71 12.92
CA PHE A 184 -0.58 8.26 13.16
C PHE A 184 0.59 7.51 12.49
N LEU A 185 0.87 7.79 11.21
CA LEU A 185 1.97 7.15 10.47
C LEU A 185 3.33 7.43 11.09
N VAL A 186 3.60 8.68 11.46
CA VAL A 186 4.86 9.08 12.11
C VAL A 186 5.05 8.32 13.43
N ASN A 187 4.01 8.26 14.25
CA ASN A 187 4.06 7.51 15.52
C ASN A 187 4.25 6.00 15.27
N ALA A 188 3.61 5.44 14.25
CA ALA A 188 3.74 4.03 13.90
C ALA A 188 5.16 3.69 13.43
N MET A 189 5.74 4.51 12.53
CA MET A 189 7.10 4.34 12.03
C MET A 189 8.13 4.47 13.16
N ALA A 190 8.01 5.50 14.01
CA ALA A 190 8.89 5.69 15.15
C ALA A 190 8.86 4.49 16.13
N SER A 191 7.67 3.97 16.41
CA SER A 191 7.52 2.79 17.27
C SER A 191 8.11 1.53 16.65
N GLY A 192 8.04 1.39 15.32
CA GLY A 192 8.68 0.31 14.57
C GLY A 192 10.20 0.32 14.73
N GLU A 193 10.82 1.50 14.55
CA GLU A 193 12.28 1.65 14.74
C GLU A 193 12.72 1.34 16.19
N VAL A 194 11.94 1.76 17.21
CA VAL A 194 12.20 1.39 18.61
C VAL A 194 12.11 -0.11 18.80
N HIS A 195 11.14 -0.78 18.17
CA HIS A 195 11.02 -2.24 18.25
C HIS A 195 12.25 -2.94 17.66
N ILE A 196 12.72 -2.51 16.51
CA ILE A 196 13.94 -3.01 15.87
C ILE A 196 15.16 -2.73 16.75
N ALA A 197 15.28 -1.54 17.31
CA ALA A 197 16.38 -1.19 18.23
C ALA A 197 16.40 -2.11 19.46
N ARG A 198 15.24 -2.39 20.04
CA ARG A 198 15.09 -3.30 21.20
C ARG A 198 15.49 -4.73 20.83
N TYR A 199 15.11 -5.18 19.63
CA TYR A 199 15.52 -6.50 19.12
C TYR A 199 17.04 -6.60 19.02
N TYR A 200 17.73 -5.64 18.40
CA TYR A 200 19.18 -5.61 18.31
C TYR A 200 19.84 -5.55 19.69
N PHE A 201 19.31 -4.75 20.60
CA PHE A 201 19.80 -4.69 21.97
C PHE A 201 19.74 -6.04 22.67
N SER A 202 18.62 -6.76 22.54
CA SER A 202 18.44 -8.09 23.15
C SER A 202 19.39 -9.14 22.58
N ARG A 203 19.89 -8.94 21.36
CA ARG A 203 20.89 -9.79 20.69
C ARG A 203 22.34 -9.39 20.98
N GLY A 204 22.57 -8.36 21.80
CA GLY A 204 23.91 -7.85 22.08
C GLY A 204 24.51 -6.99 20.98
N ALA A 205 23.77 -6.71 19.92
CA ALA A 205 24.19 -5.85 18.81
C ALA A 205 24.01 -4.36 19.16
N TYR A 206 24.73 -3.89 20.19
CA TYR A 206 24.52 -2.59 20.82
C TYR A 206 24.75 -1.40 19.86
N VAL A 207 25.70 -1.50 18.93
CA VAL A 207 25.92 -0.45 17.91
C VAL A 207 24.70 -0.32 17.00
N ALA A 208 24.16 -1.43 16.52
CA ALA A 208 22.96 -1.43 15.67
C ALA A 208 21.73 -0.91 16.45
N ALA A 209 21.60 -1.30 17.73
CA ALA A 209 20.53 -0.81 18.59
C ALA A 209 20.61 0.71 18.79
N ALA A 210 21.81 1.25 19.07
CA ALA A 210 22.02 2.69 19.23
C ALA A 210 21.70 3.46 17.93
N ASN A 211 22.15 2.97 16.78
CA ASN A 211 21.89 3.61 15.48
C ASN A 211 20.41 3.68 15.17
N ARG A 212 19.67 2.57 15.35
CA ARG A 212 18.20 2.55 15.14
C ARG A 212 17.46 3.50 16.09
N ALA A 213 17.87 3.52 17.36
CA ALA A 213 17.29 4.45 18.31
C ALA A 213 17.65 5.91 17.98
N GLN A 214 18.84 6.19 17.45
CA GLN A 214 19.26 7.51 16.98
C GLN A 214 18.41 7.98 15.79
N ASP A 215 18.02 7.08 14.86
CA ASP A 215 17.11 7.41 13.77
C ASP A 215 15.77 7.96 14.31
N VAL A 216 15.25 7.36 15.40
CA VAL A 216 14.03 7.89 16.04
C VAL A 216 14.22 9.29 16.57
N VAL A 217 15.32 9.54 17.29
CA VAL A 217 15.61 10.84 17.89
C VAL A 217 15.86 11.94 16.85
N SER A 218 16.43 11.58 15.70
CA SER A 218 16.77 12.53 14.63
C SER A 218 15.63 12.80 13.66
N VAL A 219 14.90 11.75 13.25
CA VAL A 219 13.88 11.80 12.19
C VAL A 219 12.47 11.98 12.77
N TYR A 220 12.13 11.24 13.84
CA TYR A 220 10.78 11.18 14.40
C TYR A 220 10.64 12.00 15.69
N LYS A 221 11.07 13.25 15.61
CA LYS A 221 10.98 14.21 16.74
C LYS A 221 9.53 14.38 17.22
N GLN A 222 9.35 14.58 18.51
CA GLN A 222 8.05 14.80 19.14
C GLN A 222 7.08 13.58 19.12
N THR A 223 7.61 12.37 18.86
CA THR A 223 6.81 11.16 19.02
C THR A 223 6.93 10.57 20.43
N PRO A 224 5.93 9.86 20.95
CA PRO A 224 6.03 9.16 22.23
C PRO A 224 7.18 8.13 22.26
N ALA A 225 7.55 7.57 21.10
CA ALA A 225 8.63 6.60 20.96
C ALA A 225 10.02 7.18 21.27
N MET A 226 10.20 8.51 21.20
CA MET A 226 11.48 9.18 21.42
C MET A 226 12.02 8.96 22.83
N GLU A 227 11.17 8.91 23.84
CA GLU A 227 11.58 8.65 25.24
C GLU A 227 12.27 7.29 25.38
N GLU A 228 11.67 6.25 24.83
CA GLU A 228 12.25 4.90 24.87
C GLU A 228 13.50 4.79 23.96
N ALA A 229 13.50 5.46 22.81
CA ALA A 229 14.67 5.51 21.94
C ALA A 229 15.90 6.10 22.65
N LEU A 230 15.74 7.22 23.37
CA LEU A 230 16.82 7.80 24.16
C LEU A 230 17.31 6.82 25.25
N ASN A 231 16.40 6.09 25.89
CA ASN A 231 16.81 5.08 26.85
C ASN A 231 17.60 3.94 26.19
N LEU A 232 17.18 3.46 25.02
CA LEU A 232 17.88 2.40 24.27
C LEU A 232 19.28 2.88 23.82
N MET A 233 19.41 4.13 23.39
CA MET A 233 20.72 4.74 23.10
C MET A 233 21.60 4.74 24.35
N PHE A 234 21.08 5.24 25.47
CA PHE A 234 21.79 5.32 26.75
C PHE A 234 22.34 3.96 27.17
N ILE A 235 21.48 2.94 27.25
CA ILE A 235 21.90 1.59 27.70
C ILE A 235 22.82 0.90 26.68
N SER A 236 22.69 1.21 25.39
CA SER A 236 23.58 0.70 24.34
C SER A 236 24.99 1.31 24.46
N TYR A 237 25.10 2.62 24.65
CA TYR A 237 26.38 3.30 24.85
C TYR A 237 27.05 2.87 26.15
N ASP A 238 26.28 2.61 27.21
CA ASP A 238 26.81 2.07 28.46
C ASP A 238 27.43 0.68 28.25
N LYS A 239 26.76 -0.22 27.53
CA LYS A 239 27.28 -1.54 27.15
C LYS A 239 28.53 -1.50 26.26
N LEU A 240 28.66 -0.45 25.47
CA LEU A 240 29.83 -0.22 24.58
C LEU A 240 30.97 0.54 25.30
N ASN A 241 30.82 0.91 26.59
CA ASN A 241 31.73 1.76 27.35
C ASN A 241 31.98 3.14 26.70
N LEU A 242 31.04 3.66 25.93
CA LEU A 242 31.08 4.99 25.31
C LEU A 242 30.49 6.01 26.27
N THR A 243 31.23 6.32 27.33
CA THR A 243 30.77 7.11 28.49
C THR A 243 30.32 8.53 28.11
N GLU A 244 31.01 9.19 27.19
CA GLU A 244 30.63 10.54 26.74
C GLU A 244 29.27 10.55 26.03
N LEU A 245 29.06 9.64 25.06
CA LEU A 245 27.79 9.52 24.34
C LEU A 245 26.65 9.11 25.27
N ARG A 246 26.94 8.23 26.24
CA ARG A 246 25.98 7.82 27.26
C ARG A 246 25.52 9.01 28.10
N ASP A 247 26.47 9.80 28.62
CA ASP A 247 26.17 10.91 29.51
C ASP A 247 25.49 12.08 28.74
N ASP A 248 25.88 12.29 27.47
CA ASP A 248 25.19 13.21 26.57
C ASP A 248 23.74 12.80 26.33
N THR A 249 23.51 11.51 26.06
CA THR A 249 22.17 10.97 25.87
C THR A 249 21.31 11.14 27.13
N LEU A 250 21.90 10.93 28.34
CA LEU A 250 21.19 11.18 29.59
C LEU A 250 20.80 12.66 29.73
N ARG A 251 21.69 13.58 29.41
CA ARG A 251 21.37 15.03 29.45
C ARG A 251 20.20 15.39 28.52
N VAL A 252 20.17 14.78 27.33
CA VAL A 252 19.05 14.99 26.39
C VAL A 252 17.75 14.40 26.94
N LEU A 253 17.80 13.19 27.52
CA LEU A 253 16.65 12.53 28.13
C LEU A 253 16.08 13.37 29.29
N GLU A 254 16.93 13.86 30.20
CA GLU A 254 16.53 14.71 31.34
C GLU A 254 15.87 16.02 30.87
N ARG A 255 16.43 16.64 29.86
CA ARG A 255 15.94 17.92 29.36
C ARG A 255 14.61 17.78 28.61
N THR A 256 14.46 16.68 27.83
CA THR A 256 13.30 16.49 26.96
C THR A 256 12.14 15.83 27.70
N PHE A 257 12.47 14.88 28.60
CA PHE A 257 11.50 14.08 29.36
C PHE A 257 11.82 14.09 30.88
N PRO A 258 11.62 15.21 31.56
CA PRO A 258 12.00 15.36 32.97
C PRO A 258 11.30 14.37 33.90
N ASN A 259 10.15 13.84 33.51
CA ASN A 259 9.37 12.86 34.25
C ASN A 259 9.54 11.42 33.72
N SER A 260 10.57 11.16 32.92
CA SER A 260 10.80 9.84 32.32
C SER A 260 11.01 8.76 33.38
N ARG A 261 10.31 7.64 33.20
CA ARG A 261 10.48 6.44 34.03
C ARG A 261 11.90 5.85 33.98
N PHE A 262 12.68 6.18 32.94
CA PHE A 262 14.03 5.65 32.74
C PHE A 262 15.10 6.43 33.51
N LEU A 263 14.85 7.68 33.91
CA LEU A 263 15.84 8.57 34.53
C LEU A 263 16.45 8.01 35.81
N ALA A 264 15.64 7.45 36.67
CA ALA A 264 16.13 6.91 37.96
C ALA A 264 17.13 5.78 37.78
N ALA A 265 16.91 4.91 36.80
CA ALA A 265 17.82 3.80 36.47
C ALA A 265 19.09 4.35 35.81
N ALA A 266 18.98 5.23 34.86
CA ALA A 266 20.10 5.84 34.14
C ALA A 266 21.05 6.59 35.08
N LYS A 267 20.54 7.39 36.01
CA LYS A 267 21.34 8.10 37.02
C LYS A 267 22.11 7.17 37.92
N ARG A 268 21.49 6.04 38.36
CA ARG A 268 22.18 5.03 39.15
C ARG A 268 23.33 4.39 38.38
N THR A 269 23.16 4.08 37.12
CA THR A 269 24.21 3.52 36.27
C THR A 269 25.42 4.45 36.16
N VAL A 270 25.19 5.73 35.90
CA VAL A 270 26.28 6.74 35.84
C VAL A 270 27.00 6.88 37.16
N ALA A 271 26.26 6.97 38.30
CA ALA A 271 26.86 7.08 39.64
C ALA A 271 27.69 5.85 40.01
N ALA A 272 27.27 4.65 39.63
CA ALA A 272 28.04 3.42 39.84
C ALA A 272 29.35 3.40 39.05
N GLY A 273 29.32 3.81 37.77
CA GLY A 273 30.52 3.93 36.93
C GLY A 273 31.54 4.91 37.46
N GLN A 274 31.11 6.06 37.98
CA GLN A 274 31.99 7.07 38.57
C GLN A 274 32.69 6.56 39.87
N LYS A 275 31.98 5.78 40.68
CA LYS A 275 32.59 5.17 41.89
C LYS A 275 33.70 4.17 41.52
N THR A 276 33.45 3.33 40.49
CA THR A 276 34.42 2.35 40.04
C THR A 276 35.68 3.01 39.47
N GLN A 277 35.55 4.09 38.74
CA GLN A 277 36.69 4.86 38.21
C GLN A 277 37.52 5.49 39.32
N ARG A 278 36.90 6.05 40.36
CA ARG A 278 37.61 6.65 41.51
C ARG A 278 38.38 5.59 42.33
N THR A 279 37.86 4.40 42.48
CA THR A 279 38.54 3.31 43.18
C THR A 279 39.67 2.69 42.36
N ALA A 280 39.67 2.79 41.07
CA ALA A 280 40.74 2.31 40.19
C ALA A 280 41.91 3.32 40.03
N SER A 281 41.69 4.62 40.35
CA SER A 281 42.67 5.68 40.27
C SER A 281 43.41 5.97 41.59
N ASN A 282 43.00 5.33 42.71
CA ASN A 282 43.66 5.33 43.98
C ASN A 282 44.40 4.00 44.24
#